data_d8c5fe8151250fe79e088e282e571b66
#
_entry.id   d8c5fe8151250fe79e088e282e571b66
#
_cell.length_a   1.000
_cell.length_b   1.000
_cell.length_c   1.000
_cell.angle_alpha   90.00
_cell.angle_beta   90.00
_cell.angle_gamma   90.00
#
_symmetry.space_group_name_H-M   'P 1'
#
loop_
_entity.id
_entity.type
_entity.pdbx_description
1 polymer ?
#
loop_
_entity_poly.entity_id
_entity_poly.type
_entity_poly.pdbx_seq_one_letter_code
_entity_poly.pdbx_strand_id
1 'polypeptide(L)'
;IIDNRLEVSGEGRGSLYECDPTPYHGDFISPEQIIPPEGICDKEGNPMVWEACFTMNNNWGYCANDHYYKPASMLIKKLVECVSKGGNMILNVGPDAKGKFPKESSAILAEIGRWMDKNHDSIYGCAPAADIPKPDYGRITRNGNKYYVHIYENTLGPLPLIGFDKNKIVKVRALDDGHEVPISTLWVHSDYPDIAFVDLGPDPVLPDPVDYVLEVEMAE
;
A
#
# COMPACT_ATOMS: atom_id res chain seq x y z
N ILE A 1 4.32 9.22 -22.05
CA ILE A 1 4.90 8.55 -20.88
C ILE A 1 5.44 7.21 -21.34
N ILE A 2 6.69 6.95 -21.07
CA ILE A 2 7.43 5.77 -21.54
C ILE A 2 8.13 5.16 -20.32
N ASP A 3 8.02 3.85 -20.16
CA ASP A 3 8.77 3.13 -19.11
C ASP A 3 10.24 2.91 -19.49
N ASN A 4 11.07 2.55 -18.53
CA ASN A 4 12.49 2.34 -18.71
C ASN A 4 12.84 1.02 -19.43
N ARG A 5 11.89 0.21 -19.83
CA ARG A 5 12.12 -1.08 -20.51
C ARG A 5 12.45 -0.91 -22.00
N LEU A 6 12.31 0.30 -22.55
CA LEU A 6 12.70 0.67 -23.91
C LEU A 6 14.12 1.24 -23.98
N GLU A 7 15.00 0.79 -23.11
CA GLU A 7 16.38 1.25 -23.09
C GLU A 7 17.21 0.74 -24.29
N VAL A 8 18.35 1.43 -24.57
CA VAL A 8 19.22 1.17 -25.72
C VAL A 8 19.91 -0.20 -25.65
N SER A 9 20.03 -0.81 -24.49
CA SER A 9 20.65 -2.15 -24.33
C SER A 9 19.89 -3.23 -25.11
N GLY A 10 18.61 -3.00 -25.43
CA GLY A 10 17.76 -3.97 -26.13
C GLY A 10 17.38 -5.20 -25.30
N GLU A 11 17.81 -5.28 -24.05
CA GLU A 11 17.50 -6.41 -23.17
C GLU A 11 16.09 -6.36 -22.58
N GLY A 12 15.38 -5.25 -22.73
CA GLY A 12 14.01 -5.06 -22.25
C GLY A 12 13.87 -5.13 -20.73
N ARG A 13 14.99 -5.14 -20.02
CA ARG A 13 15.00 -5.28 -18.56
C ARG A 13 14.95 -3.94 -17.84
N GLY A 14 15.20 -2.84 -18.58
CA GLY A 14 15.38 -1.54 -17.99
C GLY A 14 16.41 -1.58 -16.87
N SER A 15 16.46 -0.58 -16.06
CA SER A 15 17.28 -0.59 -14.85
C SER A 15 16.60 -1.33 -13.69
N LEU A 16 16.10 -2.54 -13.90
CA LEU A 16 15.62 -3.38 -12.80
C LEU A 16 16.63 -3.49 -11.65
N TYR A 17 17.91 -3.34 -11.99
CA TYR A 17 19.06 -3.46 -11.09
C TYR A 17 19.85 -2.16 -10.95
N GLU A 18 19.62 -1.18 -11.81
CA GLU A 18 20.29 0.10 -11.80
C GLU A 18 19.27 1.19 -11.49
N CYS A 19 19.25 1.65 -10.26
CA CYS A 19 18.43 2.79 -9.83
C CYS A 19 18.94 4.13 -10.38
N ASP A 20 19.55 4.11 -11.57
CA ASP A 20 20.18 5.26 -12.16
C ASP A 20 19.57 5.57 -13.51
N PRO A 21 18.54 6.45 -13.57
CA PRO A 21 17.97 6.85 -14.83
C PRO A 21 19.02 7.58 -15.66
N THR A 22 19.40 7.00 -16.79
CA THR A 22 20.08 7.76 -17.83
C THR A 22 19.03 8.50 -18.67
N PRO A 23 19.42 9.48 -19.51
CA PRO A 23 18.51 10.21 -20.40
C PRO A 23 17.65 9.34 -21.32
N TYR A 24 17.89 8.03 -21.36
CA TYR A 24 17.18 7.06 -22.21
C TYR A 24 16.25 6.12 -21.44
N HIS A 25 16.04 6.33 -20.15
CA HIS A 25 15.33 5.40 -19.28
C HIS A 25 13.82 5.63 -19.17
N GLY A 26 13.26 6.50 -19.98
CA GLY A 26 11.84 6.81 -19.94
C GLY A 26 11.45 7.71 -18.76
N ASP A 27 10.14 7.81 -18.52
CA ASP A 27 9.55 8.71 -17.52
C ASP A 27 9.40 8.05 -16.15
N PHE A 28 9.45 6.71 -16.08
CA PHE A 28 9.32 5.95 -14.85
C PHE A 28 10.02 4.58 -14.92
N ILE A 29 10.28 4.00 -13.76
CA ILE A 29 10.95 2.70 -13.60
C ILE A 29 9.90 1.61 -13.34
N SER A 30 10.03 0.46 -14.01
CA SER A 30 9.09 -0.66 -13.89
C SER A 30 9.76 -1.94 -13.37
N PRO A 31 9.95 -2.08 -12.04
CA PRO A 31 10.44 -3.32 -11.45
C PRO A 31 9.45 -4.46 -11.65
N GLU A 32 9.96 -5.64 -12.03
CA GLU A 32 9.14 -6.81 -12.35
C GLU A 32 9.15 -7.82 -11.21
N GLN A 33 7.96 -8.22 -10.73
CA GLN A 33 7.72 -9.22 -9.67
C GLN A 33 8.40 -8.89 -8.34
N ILE A 34 8.81 -7.64 -8.11
CA ILE A 34 9.44 -7.18 -6.88
C ILE A 34 8.93 -5.80 -6.50
N ILE A 35 8.78 -5.55 -5.20
CA ILE A 35 8.62 -4.20 -4.65
C ILE A 35 9.97 -3.79 -4.08
N PRO A 36 10.54 -2.65 -4.51
CA PRO A 36 11.78 -2.14 -3.94
C PRO A 36 11.70 -2.03 -2.41
N PRO A 37 12.73 -2.41 -1.66
CA PRO A 37 12.70 -2.40 -0.19
C PRO A 37 12.34 -1.04 0.41
N GLU A 38 12.88 0.06 -0.16
CA GLU A 38 12.73 1.43 0.35
C GLU A 38 12.20 2.42 -0.70
N GLY A 39 11.59 1.92 -1.78
CA GLY A 39 11.29 2.73 -2.96
C GLY A 39 12.50 2.85 -3.88
N ILE A 40 12.44 3.78 -4.85
CA ILE A 40 13.52 4.01 -5.82
C ILE A 40 13.90 5.49 -5.78
N CYS A 41 15.20 5.76 -5.69
CA CYS A 41 15.77 7.10 -5.76
C CYS A 41 16.87 7.15 -6.83
N ASP A 42 17.12 8.35 -7.35
CA ASP A 42 18.29 8.62 -8.18
C ASP A 42 19.59 8.66 -7.33
N LYS A 43 20.73 8.91 -7.99
CA LYS A 43 22.05 9.00 -7.33
C LYS A 43 22.14 10.14 -6.31
N GLU A 44 21.36 11.17 -6.51
CA GLU A 44 21.27 12.35 -5.63
C GLU A 44 20.31 12.12 -4.47
N GLY A 45 19.59 10.96 -4.44
CA GLY A 45 18.62 10.61 -3.40
C GLY A 45 17.22 11.17 -3.66
N ASN A 46 16.92 11.71 -4.84
CA ASN A 46 15.58 12.18 -5.18
C ASN A 46 14.67 10.99 -5.50
N PRO A 47 13.42 10.97 -4.98
CA PRO A 47 12.47 9.91 -5.30
C PRO A 47 12.17 9.82 -6.79
N MET A 48 12.20 8.61 -7.33
CA MET A 48 11.84 8.31 -8.71
C MET A 48 10.41 7.80 -8.80
N VAL A 49 9.72 8.11 -9.88
CA VAL A 49 8.43 7.48 -10.20
C VAL A 49 8.66 6.03 -10.60
N TRP A 50 7.93 5.11 -10.03
CA TRP A 50 8.04 3.69 -10.36
C TRP A 50 6.69 2.97 -10.26
N GLU A 51 6.61 1.84 -10.97
CA GLU A 51 5.42 1.02 -11.04
C GLU A 51 5.80 -0.47 -11.08
N ALA A 52 5.55 -1.18 -9.99
CA ALA A 52 5.81 -2.61 -9.93
C ALA A 52 4.74 -3.40 -10.67
N CYS A 53 5.16 -4.33 -11.54
CA CYS A 53 4.25 -5.21 -12.26
C CYS A 53 4.28 -6.64 -11.70
N PHE A 54 3.07 -7.17 -11.43
CA PHE A 54 2.87 -8.50 -10.83
C PHE A 54 1.90 -9.33 -11.64
N THR A 55 2.09 -10.65 -11.60
CA THR A 55 1.11 -11.62 -12.05
C THR A 55 0.18 -12.02 -10.90
N MET A 56 -1.06 -12.40 -11.21
CA MET A 56 -1.99 -12.96 -10.22
C MET A 56 -1.62 -14.39 -9.83
N ASN A 57 -1.00 -15.14 -10.75
CA ASN A 57 -0.44 -16.48 -10.54
C ASN A 57 1.05 -16.49 -10.87
N ASN A 58 1.63 -17.62 -11.29
CA ASN A 58 3.06 -17.72 -11.63
C ASN A 58 3.37 -17.43 -13.10
N ASN A 59 2.36 -17.11 -13.92
CA ASN A 59 2.53 -16.89 -15.36
C ASN A 59 1.98 -15.54 -15.81
N TRP A 60 2.65 -14.89 -16.77
CA TRP A 60 2.17 -13.68 -17.41
C TRP A 60 0.98 -13.93 -18.32
N GLY A 61 1.06 -14.99 -19.12
CA GLY A 61 -0.03 -15.43 -19.99
C GLY A 61 -0.91 -16.48 -19.34
N TYR A 62 -1.98 -16.86 -20.03
CA TYR A 62 -2.84 -17.96 -19.61
C TYR A 62 -2.08 -19.29 -19.54
N CYS A 63 -2.19 -19.97 -18.42
CA CYS A 63 -1.65 -21.31 -18.22
C CYS A 63 -2.71 -22.18 -17.53
N ALA A 64 -3.27 -23.16 -18.26
CA ALA A 64 -4.33 -24.02 -17.77
C ALA A 64 -3.93 -24.87 -16.54
N ASN A 65 -2.64 -25.11 -16.36
CA ASN A 65 -2.10 -25.95 -15.28
C ASN A 65 -1.61 -25.12 -14.07
N ASP A 66 -1.68 -23.79 -14.14
CA ASP A 66 -1.30 -22.92 -13.02
C ASP A 66 -2.51 -22.57 -12.17
N HIS A 67 -2.56 -23.16 -10.99
CA HIS A 67 -3.64 -22.96 -10.00
C HIS A 67 -3.14 -22.21 -8.76
N TYR A 68 -1.91 -21.66 -8.79
CA TYR A 68 -1.26 -20.97 -7.65
C TYR A 68 -1.54 -19.48 -7.68
N TYR A 69 -2.79 -19.11 -7.43
CA TYR A 69 -3.19 -17.71 -7.39
C TYR A 69 -2.82 -17.04 -6.05
N LYS A 70 -2.30 -15.82 -6.14
CA LYS A 70 -2.11 -14.94 -4.98
C LYS A 70 -3.47 -14.52 -4.45
N PRO A 71 -3.77 -14.68 -3.14
CA PRO A 71 -5.05 -14.26 -2.59
C PRO A 71 -5.22 -12.73 -2.66
N ALA A 72 -6.47 -12.26 -2.73
CA ALA A 72 -6.78 -10.83 -2.76
C ALA A 72 -6.17 -10.07 -1.58
N SER A 73 -6.18 -10.67 -0.38
CA SER A 73 -5.56 -10.10 0.82
C SER A 73 -4.07 -9.81 0.66
N MET A 74 -3.33 -10.70 -0.02
CA MET A 74 -1.92 -10.47 -0.33
C MET A 74 -1.77 -9.32 -1.33
N LEU A 75 -2.57 -9.28 -2.37
CA LEU A 75 -2.49 -8.28 -3.44
C LEU A 75 -2.87 -6.88 -2.93
N ILE A 76 -3.88 -6.77 -2.07
CA ILE A 76 -4.25 -5.52 -1.38
C ILE A 76 -3.07 -5.01 -0.56
N LYS A 77 -2.46 -5.85 0.29
CA LYS A 77 -1.29 -5.47 1.09
C LYS A 77 -0.08 -5.07 0.23
N LYS A 78 0.07 -5.68 -0.97
CA LYS A 78 1.12 -5.29 -1.91
C LYS A 78 0.83 -3.96 -2.61
N LEU A 79 -0.43 -3.66 -2.92
CA LEU A 79 -0.84 -2.33 -3.40
C LEU A 79 -0.51 -1.25 -2.37
N VAL A 80 -0.93 -1.43 -1.13
CA VAL A 80 -0.61 -0.52 -0.03
C VAL A 80 0.90 -0.39 0.17
N GLU A 81 1.64 -1.49 0.06
CA GLU A 81 3.11 -1.47 0.15
C GLU A 81 3.74 -0.61 -0.94
N CYS A 82 3.28 -0.73 -2.20
CA CYS A 82 3.76 0.11 -3.29
C CYS A 82 3.52 1.59 -2.99
N VAL A 83 2.28 1.97 -2.66
CA VAL A 83 1.91 3.37 -2.38
C VAL A 83 2.68 3.93 -1.19
N SER A 84 2.81 3.17 -0.10
CA SER A 84 3.56 3.59 1.09
C SER A 84 5.06 3.81 0.85
N LYS A 85 5.57 3.37 -0.31
CA LYS A 85 6.95 3.55 -0.78
C LYS A 85 7.07 4.48 -1.99
N GLY A 86 5.99 5.18 -2.36
CA GLY A 86 5.96 6.13 -3.46
C GLY A 86 5.84 5.50 -4.85
N GLY A 87 5.36 4.27 -4.95
CA GLY A 87 5.19 3.57 -6.21
C GLY A 87 3.75 3.24 -6.55
N ASN A 88 3.57 2.75 -7.76
CA ASN A 88 2.32 2.25 -8.30
C ASN A 88 2.38 0.73 -8.50
N MET A 89 1.24 0.11 -8.78
CA MET A 89 1.15 -1.32 -9.05
C MET A 89 0.34 -1.59 -10.33
N ILE A 90 0.90 -2.41 -11.23
CA ILE A 90 0.15 -3.06 -12.30
C ILE A 90 -0.05 -4.54 -11.92
N LEU A 91 -1.31 -4.97 -12.00
CA LEU A 91 -1.68 -6.36 -11.76
C LEU A 91 -2.10 -7.01 -13.09
N ASN A 92 -1.29 -7.97 -13.55
CA ASN A 92 -1.50 -8.66 -14.80
C ASN A 92 -2.52 -9.79 -14.67
N VAL A 93 -3.37 -9.92 -15.67
CA VAL A 93 -4.30 -11.04 -15.87
C VAL A 93 -4.00 -11.70 -17.20
N GLY A 94 -3.86 -13.03 -17.22
CA GLY A 94 -3.68 -13.83 -18.46
C GLY A 94 -5.03 -14.32 -18.99
N PRO A 95 -5.66 -13.66 -19.99
CA PRO A 95 -6.91 -14.15 -20.58
C PRO A 95 -6.70 -15.44 -21.38
N ASP A 96 -7.74 -16.29 -21.43
CA ASP A 96 -7.74 -17.51 -22.24
C ASP A 96 -7.73 -17.21 -23.76
N ALA A 97 -7.68 -18.25 -24.59
CA ALA A 97 -7.69 -18.12 -26.05
C ALA A 97 -8.98 -17.48 -26.62
N LYS A 98 -10.03 -17.33 -25.83
CA LYS A 98 -11.28 -16.65 -26.17
C LYS A 98 -11.34 -15.21 -25.63
N GLY A 99 -10.24 -14.71 -25.04
CA GLY A 99 -10.15 -13.40 -24.43
C GLY A 99 -10.89 -13.29 -23.08
N LYS A 100 -11.23 -14.40 -22.43
CA LYS A 100 -11.93 -14.41 -21.14
C LYS A 100 -10.93 -14.51 -19.99
N PHE A 101 -11.18 -13.75 -18.94
CA PHE A 101 -10.43 -13.88 -17.69
C PHE A 101 -10.76 -15.21 -17.01
N PRO A 102 -9.76 -15.90 -16.43
CA PRO A 102 -10.00 -17.02 -15.54
C PRO A 102 -10.96 -16.63 -14.41
N LYS A 103 -11.80 -17.58 -13.98
CA LYS A 103 -12.79 -17.32 -12.91
C LYS A 103 -12.13 -16.93 -11.60
N GLU A 104 -10.95 -17.48 -11.31
CA GLU A 104 -10.13 -17.18 -10.16
C GLU A 104 -9.68 -15.71 -10.18
N SER A 105 -9.15 -15.26 -11.33
CA SER A 105 -8.74 -13.85 -11.50
C SER A 105 -9.92 -12.90 -11.33
N SER A 106 -11.08 -13.22 -11.92
CA SER A 106 -12.28 -12.40 -11.79
C SER A 106 -12.78 -12.32 -10.34
N ALA A 107 -12.72 -13.42 -9.59
CA ALA A 107 -13.11 -13.45 -8.19
C ALA A 107 -12.17 -12.59 -7.31
N ILE A 108 -10.86 -12.72 -7.53
CA ILE A 108 -9.83 -11.93 -6.81
C ILE A 108 -9.98 -10.44 -7.11
N LEU A 109 -10.16 -10.05 -8.39
CA LEU A 109 -10.39 -8.66 -8.76
C LEU A 109 -11.66 -8.09 -8.14
N ALA A 110 -12.74 -8.88 -8.08
CA ALA A 110 -13.96 -8.44 -7.42
C ALA A 110 -13.79 -8.24 -5.90
N GLU A 111 -12.94 -9.04 -5.27
CA GLU A 111 -12.61 -8.88 -3.84
C GLU A 111 -11.76 -7.63 -3.60
N ILE A 112 -10.74 -7.40 -4.44
CA ILE A 112 -9.93 -6.17 -4.41
C ILE A 112 -10.84 -4.95 -4.65
N GLY A 113 -11.78 -5.03 -5.61
CA GLY A 113 -12.73 -3.97 -5.91
C GLY A 113 -13.58 -3.59 -4.70
N ARG A 114 -14.14 -4.57 -3.98
CA ARG A 114 -14.93 -4.32 -2.76
C ARG A 114 -14.12 -3.62 -1.65
N TRP A 115 -12.84 -3.96 -1.52
CA TRP A 115 -11.95 -3.26 -0.58
C TRP A 115 -11.68 -1.84 -1.06
N MET A 116 -11.39 -1.65 -2.36
CA MET A 116 -11.16 -0.33 -2.96
C MET A 116 -12.40 0.58 -2.87
N ASP A 117 -13.62 0.05 -3.00
CA ASP A 117 -14.86 0.83 -2.86
C ASP A 117 -14.94 1.57 -1.52
N LYS A 118 -14.31 1.03 -0.47
CA LYS A 118 -14.29 1.59 0.87
C LYS A 118 -13.04 2.41 1.17
N ASN A 119 -11.90 2.02 0.59
CA ASN A 119 -10.58 2.45 1.03
C ASN A 119 -9.77 3.23 -0.04
N HIS A 120 -10.35 3.55 -1.20
CA HIS A 120 -9.63 4.17 -2.31
C HIS A 120 -8.93 5.49 -1.95
N ASP A 121 -9.46 6.25 -1.00
CA ASP A 121 -8.84 7.51 -0.53
C ASP A 121 -7.47 7.28 0.10
N SER A 122 -7.21 6.09 0.65
CA SER A 122 -5.91 5.71 1.21
C SER A 122 -4.87 5.32 0.14
N ILE A 123 -5.30 5.24 -1.11
CA ILE A 123 -4.50 4.79 -2.25
C ILE A 123 -4.31 5.92 -3.27
N TYR A 124 -5.43 6.45 -3.83
CA TYR A 124 -5.35 7.43 -4.90
C TYR A 124 -4.86 8.79 -4.41
N GLY A 125 -3.83 9.32 -5.08
CA GLY A 125 -3.22 10.60 -4.72
C GLY A 125 -2.38 10.56 -3.45
N CYS A 126 -2.17 9.38 -2.87
CA CYS A 126 -1.32 9.21 -1.71
C CYS A 126 0.16 9.10 -2.06
N ALA A 127 0.98 9.48 -1.09
CA ALA A 127 2.43 9.41 -1.10
C ALA A 127 2.92 8.66 0.17
N PRO A 128 4.22 8.37 0.29
CA PRO A 128 4.81 7.90 1.54
C PRO A 128 4.59 8.91 2.67
N ALA A 129 4.31 8.40 3.86
CA ALA A 129 4.36 9.18 5.10
C ALA A 129 5.81 9.18 5.62
N ALA A 130 6.70 9.90 4.92
CA ALA A 130 8.15 9.86 5.19
C ALA A 130 8.54 10.43 6.57
N ASP A 131 7.67 11.21 7.17
CA ASP A 131 7.80 11.82 8.49
C ASP A 131 7.33 10.92 9.65
N ILE A 132 6.67 9.80 9.33
CA ILE A 132 6.16 8.84 10.31
C ILE A 132 6.87 7.49 10.14
N PRO A 133 7.40 6.88 11.22
CA PRO A 133 8.02 5.57 11.12
C PRO A 133 6.99 4.50 10.73
N LYS A 134 7.43 3.51 9.97
CA LYS A 134 6.58 2.37 9.63
C LYS A 134 6.17 1.63 10.90
N PRO A 135 4.86 1.46 11.17
CA PRO A 135 4.40 0.70 12.33
C PRO A 135 4.58 -0.82 12.11
N ASP A 136 4.74 -1.56 13.20
CA ASP A 136 4.85 -3.02 13.16
C ASP A 136 3.54 -3.70 12.71
N TYR A 137 2.40 -3.10 13.06
CA TYR A 137 1.07 -3.62 12.77
C TYR A 137 0.60 -3.36 11.32
N GLY A 138 1.38 -2.61 10.49
CA GLY A 138 0.91 -2.32 9.14
C GLY A 138 1.76 -1.31 8.35
N ARG A 139 1.06 -0.36 7.70
CA ARG A 139 1.65 0.67 6.84
C ARG A 139 0.93 2.01 7.00
N ILE A 140 1.56 3.07 6.51
CA ILE A 140 0.95 4.41 6.48
C ILE A 140 1.14 4.99 5.08
N THR A 141 0.05 5.53 4.52
CA THR A 141 0.06 6.37 3.32
C THR A 141 -0.41 7.78 3.69
N ARG A 142 -0.14 8.78 2.84
CA ARG A 142 -0.44 10.18 3.16
C ARG A 142 -0.97 10.93 1.95
N ASN A 143 -2.00 11.77 2.16
CA ASN A 143 -2.45 12.76 1.20
C ASN A 143 -2.67 14.11 1.91
N GLY A 144 -1.78 15.07 1.67
CA GLY A 144 -1.80 16.36 2.37
C GLY A 144 -1.65 16.22 3.88
N ASN A 145 -2.63 16.69 4.66
CA ASN A 145 -2.69 16.58 6.10
C ASN A 145 -3.41 15.32 6.62
N LYS A 146 -3.83 14.43 5.72
CA LYS A 146 -4.47 13.16 6.04
C LYS A 146 -3.49 12.02 5.92
N TYR A 147 -3.40 11.23 6.98
CA TYR A 147 -2.62 10.01 7.04
C TYR A 147 -3.58 8.83 7.13
N TYR A 148 -3.33 7.80 6.32
CA TYR A 148 -4.11 6.57 6.32
C TYR A 148 -3.30 5.46 6.94
N VAL A 149 -3.74 5.02 8.11
CA VAL A 149 -3.09 3.98 8.91
C VAL A 149 -3.72 2.65 8.56
N HIS A 150 -3.00 1.84 7.81
CA HIS A 150 -3.38 0.50 7.39
C HIS A 150 -3.02 -0.51 8.48
N ILE A 151 -4.00 -1.21 9.04
CA ILE A 151 -3.84 -2.12 10.16
C ILE A 151 -4.07 -3.55 9.67
N TYR A 152 -3.02 -4.34 9.65
CA TYR A 152 -3.05 -5.74 9.22
C TYR A 152 -3.19 -6.72 10.37
N GLU A 153 -2.86 -6.29 11.56
CA GLU A 153 -2.86 -7.08 12.78
C GLU A 153 -3.28 -6.21 13.95
N ASN A 154 -4.21 -6.70 14.76
CA ASN A 154 -4.66 -5.98 15.95
C ASN A 154 -3.57 -5.99 17.02
N THR A 155 -3.54 -4.94 17.83
CA THR A 155 -2.64 -4.83 18.97
C THR A 155 -3.29 -5.36 20.24
N LEU A 156 -2.47 -5.69 21.24
CA LEU A 156 -2.98 -5.93 22.58
C LEU A 156 -3.19 -4.57 23.28
N GLY A 157 -4.46 -4.24 23.53
CA GLY A 157 -4.83 -2.90 24.04
C GLY A 157 -4.91 -1.84 22.95
N PRO A 158 -4.92 -0.54 23.31
CA PRO A 158 -5.12 0.53 22.36
C PRO A 158 -3.96 0.64 21.36
N LEU A 159 -4.29 0.97 20.12
CA LEU A 159 -3.33 1.06 19.02
C LEU A 159 -2.45 2.32 19.15
N PRO A 160 -1.11 2.21 19.21
CA PRO A 160 -0.22 3.36 19.29
C PRO A 160 -0.05 4.03 17.93
N LEU A 161 -0.22 5.36 17.86
CA LEU A 161 0.11 6.19 16.72
C LEU A 161 1.53 6.76 16.90
N ILE A 162 2.53 5.91 16.70
CA ILE A 162 3.94 6.28 16.89
C ILE A 162 4.38 7.26 15.80
N GLY A 163 5.03 8.36 16.20
CA GLY A 163 5.52 9.40 15.30
C GLY A 163 4.51 10.51 15.00
N PHE A 164 3.24 10.34 15.37
CA PHE A 164 2.27 11.41 15.27
C PHE A 164 2.38 12.40 16.44
N ASP A 165 2.40 13.70 16.15
CA ASP A 165 2.24 14.72 17.19
C ASP A 165 0.79 14.69 17.69
N LYS A 166 0.58 14.13 18.87
CA LYS A 166 -0.76 13.97 19.46
C LYS A 166 -1.53 15.29 19.60
N ASN A 167 -0.81 16.43 19.75
CA ASN A 167 -1.42 17.74 19.91
C ASN A 167 -1.94 18.32 18.58
N LYS A 168 -1.54 17.71 17.47
CA LYS A 168 -1.95 18.08 16.12
C LYS A 168 -2.98 17.13 15.53
N ILE A 169 -3.34 16.04 16.20
CA ILE A 169 -4.41 15.15 15.74
C ILE A 169 -5.74 15.88 15.90
N VAL A 170 -6.40 16.18 14.78
CA VAL A 170 -7.70 16.81 14.73
C VAL A 170 -8.79 15.77 14.90
N LYS A 171 -8.67 14.65 14.18
CA LYS A 171 -9.66 13.59 14.14
C LYS A 171 -9.05 12.26 13.72
N VAL A 172 -9.60 11.17 14.27
CA VAL A 172 -9.36 9.81 13.80
C VAL A 172 -10.69 9.17 13.46
N ARG A 173 -10.82 8.56 12.29
CA ARG A 173 -12.02 7.83 11.88
C ARG A 173 -11.67 6.55 11.10
N ALA A 174 -12.56 5.57 11.17
CA ALA A 174 -12.50 4.44 10.26
C ALA A 174 -12.83 4.89 8.83
N LEU A 175 -12.09 4.41 7.84
CA LEU A 175 -12.29 4.86 6.47
C LEU A 175 -13.49 4.17 5.80
N ASP A 176 -13.80 2.95 6.20
CA ASP A 176 -14.81 2.09 5.57
C ASP A 176 -16.26 2.56 5.79
N ASP A 177 -16.57 3.16 6.96
CA ASP A 177 -17.91 3.63 7.32
C ASP A 177 -17.93 5.05 7.89
N GLY A 178 -16.76 5.65 8.12
CA GLY A 178 -16.59 7.02 8.60
C GLY A 178 -16.83 7.21 10.09
N HIS A 179 -17.04 6.17 10.89
CA HIS A 179 -17.22 6.35 12.33
C HIS A 179 -15.96 6.89 12.99
N GLU A 180 -16.14 7.72 14.01
CA GLU A 180 -15.04 8.31 14.75
C GLU A 180 -14.44 7.29 15.72
N VAL A 181 -13.11 7.15 15.66
CA VAL A 181 -12.35 6.28 16.54
C VAL A 181 -11.77 7.11 17.67
N PRO A 182 -12.13 6.84 18.93
CA PRO A 182 -11.73 7.70 20.03
C PRO A 182 -10.26 7.55 20.39
N ILE A 183 -9.65 8.67 20.82
CA ILE A 183 -8.35 8.62 21.50
C ILE A 183 -8.56 7.92 22.84
N SER A 184 -7.76 6.91 23.11
CA SER A 184 -7.83 6.13 24.35
C SER A 184 -7.44 7.00 25.55
N THR A 185 -8.12 6.82 26.66
CA THR A 185 -7.85 7.47 27.94
C THR A 185 -7.34 6.51 29.01
N LEU A 186 -6.90 5.32 28.60
CA LEU A 186 -6.37 4.28 29.49
C LEU A 186 -5.04 4.71 30.15
N TRP A 187 -4.63 3.99 31.18
CA TRP A 187 -3.40 4.22 31.98
C TRP A 187 -2.11 4.37 31.16
N VAL A 188 -2.06 3.77 29.99
CA VAL A 188 -0.91 3.84 29.04
C VAL A 188 -0.48 5.28 28.72
N HIS A 189 -1.37 6.26 28.80
CA HIS A 189 -1.03 7.67 28.61
C HIS A 189 -0.07 8.24 29.66
N SER A 190 -0.10 7.69 30.88
CA SER A 190 0.79 8.13 31.95
C SER A 190 2.22 7.66 31.72
N ASP A 191 2.37 6.48 31.13
CA ASP A 191 3.67 5.86 30.86
C ASP A 191 4.29 6.32 29.54
N TYR A 192 3.42 6.67 28.56
CA TYR A 192 3.83 7.12 27.23
C TYR A 192 3.17 8.47 26.87
N PRO A 193 3.57 9.56 27.56
CA PRO A 193 2.87 10.84 27.47
C PRO A 193 2.93 11.51 26.09
N ASP A 194 3.89 11.13 25.24
CA ASP A 194 4.08 11.70 23.90
C ASP A 194 3.42 10.90 22.78
N ILE A 195 2.84 9.74 23.09
CA ILE A 195 2.21 8.88 22.11
C ILE A 195 0.69 9.01 22.21
N ALA A 196 0.02 9.23 21.07
CA ALA A 196 -1.42 9.05 20.99
C ALA A 196 -1.76 7.57 20.84
N PHE A 197 -2.79 7.13 21.53
CA PHE A 197 -3.34 5.78 21.40
C PHE A 197 -4.80 5.88 20.98
N VAL A 198 -5.23 5.04 20.07
CA VAL A 198 -6.64 4.97 19.65
C VAL A 198 -7.27 3.67 20.12
N ASP A 199 -8.55 3.75 20.49
CA ASP A 199 -9.32 2.61 20.97
C ASP A 199 -10.14 2.02 19.81
N LEU A 200 -9.75 0.81 19.37
CA LEU A 200 -10.45 0.08 18.30
C LEU A 200 -11.68 -0.69 18.80
N GLY A 201 -12.02 -0.55 20.08
CA GLY A 201 -13.14 -1.25 20.70
C GLY A 201 -12.74 -2.59 21.32
N PRO A 202 -13.71 -3.29 21.91
CA PRO A 202 -13.45 -4.51 22.71
C PRO A 202 -13.26 -5.78 21.86
N ASP A 203 -13.55 -5.73 20.56
CA ASP A 203 -13.42 -6.92 19.70
C ASP A 203 -11.94 -7.16 19.37
N PRO A 204 -11.38 -8.35 19.67
CA PRO A 204 -10.01 -8.66 19.32
C PRO A 204 -9.80 -8.85 17.80
N VAL A 205 -10.87 -9.01 17.03
CA VAL A 205 -10.86 -9.15 15.59
C VAL A 205 -11.09 -7.80 14.93
N LEU A 206 -10.23 -7.42 14.00
CA LEU A 206 -10.41 -6.19 13.22
C LEU A 206 -11.70 -6.26 12.39
N PRO A 207 -12.43 -5.15 12.22
CA PRO A 207 -13.62 -5.06 11.36
C PRO A 207 -13.37 -5.53 9.93
N ASP A 208 -12.20 -5.20 9.37
CA ASP A 208 -11.69 -5.82 8.15
C ASP A 208 -10.42 -6.62 8.47
N PRO A 209 -10.43 -7.96 8.33
CA PRO A 209 -9.30 -8.80 8.67
C PRO A 209 -8.16 -8.74 7.64
N VAL A 210 -8.40 -8.13 6.48
CA VAL A 210 -7.38 -7.96 5.43
C VAL A 210 -6.57 -6.71 5.68
N ASP A 211 -7.26 -5.58 5.85
CA ASP A 211 -6.66 -4.26 6.03
C ASP A 211 -7.71 -3.29 6.55
N TYR A 212 -7.72 -3.04 7.83
CA TYR A 212 -8.58 -2.03 8.47
C TYR A 212 -7.88 -0.67 8.43
N VAL A 213 -8.53 0.32 7.82
CA VAL A 213 -7.89 1.61 7.55
C VAL A 213 -8.49 2.70 8.42
N LEU A 214 -7.61 3.42 9.14
CA LEU A 214 -7.96 4.65 9.85
C LEU A 214 -7.46 5.87 9.07
N GLU A 215 -8.30 6.88 8.91
CA GLU A 215 -7.88 8.22 8.52
C GLU A 215 -7.53 9.02 9.78
N VAL A 216 -6.31 9.53 9.85
CA VAL A 216 -5.83 10.46 10.88
C VAL A 216 -5.66 11.82 10.22
N GLU A 217 -6.51 12.77 10.59
CA GLU A 217 -6.43 14.16 10.12
C GLU A 217 -5.56 14.97 11.09
N MET A 218 -4.54 15.64 10.55
CA MET A 218 -3.62 16.47 11.31
C MET A 218 -3.92 17.96 11.12
N ALA A 219 -3.71 18.77 12.15
CA ALA A 219 -3.70 20.23 12.00
C ALA A 219 -2.53 20.65 11.09
N GLU A 220 -2.78 21.70 10.28
CA GLU A 220 -1.78 22.32 9.40
C GLU A 220 -0.64 23.00 10.18
#